data_1cc450a2211bbc3cd7fe6da602b635bd
#
_entry.id   1cc450a2211bbc3cd7fe6da602b635bd
#
_cell.length_a   1.000
_cell.length_b   1.000
_cell.length_c   1.000
_cell.angle_alpha   90.00
_cell.angle_beta   90.00
_cell.angle_gamma   90.00
#
_symmetry.space_group_name_H-M   'P 1'
#
loop_
_entity.id
_entity.type
_entity.pdbx_description
1 polymer ?
#
loop_
_entity_poly.entity_id
_entity_poly.type
_entity_poly.pdbx_seq_one_letter_code
_entity_poly.pdbx_strand_id
1 'polypeptide(L)'
;MVKAIRKLSLIQKIMIGIVIGTTLGFLVPEWTFISVLGELFVGALKAIAPILVFVLIIASLAQQKAGAKTYVGSILVVYLLATFLAAVVAVTASYLFPVKIVLEAAQEAQAAPTQLSDVLSNVLTSVVQNPIQAMIEGNYLSVLFWSSLIGIGLRQSSVAT
;
A
#
# COMPACT_ATOMS: atom_id res chain seq x y z
N MET A 1 4.76 -35.86 3.03
CA MET A 1 4.16 -34.65 2.46
C MET A 1 4.87 -33.35 2.85
N VAL A 2 5.18 -33.09 4.13
CA VAL A 2 5.82 -31.84 4.60
C VAL A 2 7.20 -31.56 3.97
N LYS A 3 8.01 -32.60 3.67
CA LYS A 3 9.34 -32.44 3.03
C LYS A 3 9.27 -31.98 1.56
N ALA A 4 8.20 -32.28 0.84
CA ALA A 4 8.00 -31.84 -0.55
C ALA A 4 7.65 -30.35 -0.62
N ILE A 5 6.79 -29.87 0.29
CA ILE A 5 6.38 -28.46 0.38
C ILE A 5 7.58 -27.54 0.73
N ARG A 6 8.57 -28.06 1.46
CA ARG A 6 9.75 -27.32 1.85
C ARG A 6 10.71 -27.01 0.68
N LYS A 7 10.66 -27.78 -0.40
CA LYS A 7 11.48 -27.60 -1.62
C LYS A 7 10.85 -26.67 -2.66
N LEU A 8 9.59 -26.27 -2.48
CA LEU A 8 8.88 -25.39 -3.39
C LEU A 8 9.38 -23.95 -3.24
N SER A 9 9.50 -23.25 -4.37
CA SER A 9 9.77 -21.81 -4.35
C SER A 9 8.63 -21.03 -3.69
N LEU A 10 8.91 -19.81 -3.22
CA LEU A 10 7.88 -18.97 -2.58
C LEU A 10 6.67 -18.78 -3.50
N ILE A 11 6.92 -18.55 -4.80
CA ILE A 11 5.88 -18.33 -5.81
C ILE A 11 4.97 -19.56 -5.94
N GLN A 12 5.56 -20.77 -5.97
CA GLN A 12 4.78 -22.02 -6.06
C GLN A 12 3.87 -22.22 -4.85
N LYS A 13 4.36 -21.89 -3.64
CA LYS A 13 3.54 -21.95 -2.41
C LYS A 13 2.37 -20.97 -2.46
N ILE A 14 2.59 -19.76 -2.95
CA ILE A 14 1.54 -18.75 -3.13
C ILE A 14 0.50 -19.25 -4.14
N MET A 15 0.91 -19.76 -5.29
CA MET A 15 0.00 -20.29 -6.30
C MET A 15 -0.87 -21.44 -5.77
N ILE A 16 -0.26 -22.38 -5.06
CA ILE A 16 -0.99 -23.48 -4.40
C ILE A 16 -1.99 -22.92 -3.37
N GLY A 17 -1.58 -21.96 -2.57
CA GLY A 17 -2.45 -21.30 -1.58
C GLY A 17 -3.67 -20.61 -2.24
N ILE A 18 -3.46 -19.92 -3.36
CA ILE A 18 -4.54 -19.28 -4.12
C ILE A 18 -5.52 -20.34 -4.66
N VAL A 19 -5.02 -21.40 -5.28
CA VAL A 19 -5.88 -22.46 -5.82
C VAL A 19 -6.70 -23.13 -4.71
N ILE A 20 -6.05 -23.50 -3.59
CA ILE A 20 -6.75 -24.12 -2.46
C ILE A 20 -7.77 -23.15 -1.85
N GLY A 21 -7.38 -21.90 -1.61
CA GLY A 21 -8.27 -20.88 -1.04
C GLY A 21 -9.48 -20.59 -1.89
N THR A 22 -9.29 -20.45 -3.21
CA THR A 22 -10.39 -20.25 -4.17
C THR A 22 -11.32 -21.46 -4.20
N THR A 23 -10.77 -22.67 -4.25
CA THR A 23 -11.57 -23.91 -4.26
C THR A 23 -12.39 -24.05 -2.98
N LEU A 24 -11.80 -23.80 -1.81
CA LEU A 24 -12.52 -23.84 -0.54
C LEU A 24 -13.59 -22.76 -0.46
N GLY A 25 -13.34 -21.56 -0.94
CA GLY A 25 -14.33 -20.46 -0.97
C GLY A 25 -15.54 -20.78 -1.85
N PHE A 26 -15.36 -21.55 -2.95
CA PHE A 26 -16.47 -22.00 -3.79
C PHE A 26 -17.23 -23.20 -3.22
N LEU A 27 -16.52 -24.16 -2.60
CA LEU A 27 -17.12 -25.40 -2.11
C LEU A 27 -17.85 -25.23 -0.77
N VAL A 28 -17.37 -24.31 0.07
CA VAL A 28 -17.88 -24.17 1.44
C VAL A 28 -18.03 -22.68 1.81
N PRO A 29 -18.91 -21.92 1.12
CA PRO A 29 -19.08 -20.48 1.33
C PRO A 29 -19.62 -20.14 2.73
N GLU A 30 -20.27 -21.08 3.41
CA GLU A 30 -20.87 -20.85 4.73
C GLU A 30 -19.90 -21.00 5.92
N TRP A 31 -18.66 -21.38 5.67
CA TRP A 31 -17.68 -21.51 6.75
C TRP A 31 -17.10 -20.16 7.17
N THR A 32 -17.81 -19.50 8.08
CA THR A 32 -17.41 -18.22 8.68
C THR A 32 -16.01 -18.24 9.27
N PHE A 33 -15.51 -19.38 9.70
CA PHE A 33 -14.16 -19.53 10.24
C PHE A 33 -13.07 -19.18 9.19
N ILE A 34 -13.28 -19.55 7.92
CA ILE A 34 -12.33 -19.27 6.84
C ILE A 34 -12.31 -17.77 6.52
N SER A 35 -13.47 -17.12 6.51
CA SER A 35 -13.55 -15.66 6.30
C SER A 35 -12.91 -14.89 7.44
N VAL A 36 -13.16 -15.27 8.69
CA VAL A 36 -12.51 -14.67 9.88
C VAL A 36 -11.00 -14.80 9.82
N LEU A 37 -10.47 -15.96 9.39
CA LEU A 37 -9.02 -16.16 9.24
C LEU A 37 -8.44 -15.23 8.18
N GLY A 38 -9.15 -15.04 7.05
CA GLY A 38 -8.79 -14.10 5.99
C GLY A 38 -8.81 -12.66 6.46
N GLU A 39 -9.85 -12.26 7.18
CA GLU A 39 -9.97 -10.92 7.76
C GLU A 39 -8.87 -10.62 8.77
N LEU A 40 -8.56 -11.57 9.67
CA LEU A 40 -7.45 -11.46 10.61
C LEU A 40 -6.11 -11.30 9.90
N PHE A 41 -5.86 -12.09 8.85
CA PHE A 41 -4.62 -12.02 8.08
C PHE A 41 -4.48 -10.65 7.37
N VAL A 42 -5.52 -10.22 6.67
CA VAL A 42 -5.54 -8.92 5.98
C VAL A 42 -5.48 -7.77 6.99
N GLY A 43 -6.20 -7.88 8.11
CA GLY A 43 -6.15 -6.90 9.20
C GLY A 43 -4.76 -6.76 9.80
N ALA A 44 -4.08 -7.87 10.06
CA ALA A 44 -2.70 -7.86 10.55
C ALA A 44 -1.73 -7.22 9.55
N LEU A 45 -1.86 -7.51 8.25
CA LEU A 45 -1.05 -6.88 7.21
C LEU A 45 -1.32 -5.37 7.14
N LYS A 46 -2.58 -4.94 7.18
CA LYS A 46 -2.95 -3.52 7.18
C LYS A 46 -2.42 -2.78 8.41
N ALA A 47 -2.41 -3.42 9.57
CA ALA A 47 -1.91 -2.82 10.80
C ALA A 47 -0.38 -2.63 10.78
N ILE A 48 0.37 -3.57 10.21
CA ILE A 48 1.84 -3.54 10.20
C ILE A 48 2.39 -2.68 9.04
N ALA A 49 1.68 -2.60 7.92
CA ALA A 49 2.17 -1.94 6.71
C ALA A 49 2.60 -0.47 6.92
N PRO A 50 1.83 0.42 7.57
CA PRO A 50 2.24 1.81 7.77
C PRO A 50 3.49 1.93 8.62
N ILE A 51 3.62 1.09 9.67
CA ILE A 51 4.78 1.06 10.56
C ILE A 51 6.04 0.62 9.81
N LEU A 52 5.92 -0.43 9.00
CA LEU A 52 7.03 -0.91 8.16
C LEU A 52 7.48 0.16 7.18
N VAL A 53 6.56 0.83 6.49
CA VAL A 53 6.87 1.91 5.55
C VAL A 53 7.59 3.04 6.27
N PHE A 54 7.09 3.46 7.44
CA PHE A 54 7.70 4.51 8.26
C PHE A 54 9.15 4.19 8.61
N VAL A 55 9.39 3.02 9.19
CA VAL A 55 10.73 2.58 9.62
C VAL A 55 11.67 2.39 8.43
N LEU A 56 11.21 1.78 7.33
CA LEU A 56 12.02 1.53 6.15
C LEU A 56 12.48 2.84 5.49
N ILE A 57 11.61 3.85 5.43
CA ILE A 57 11.98 5.14 4.84
C ILE A 57 12.98 5.88 5.72
N ILE A 58 12.75 5.92 7.04
CA ILE A 58 13.72 6.49 7.98
C ILE A 58 15.08 5.81 7.82
N ALA A 59 15.12 4.49 7.85
CA ALA A 59 16.36 3.73 7.72
C ALA A 59 17.04 3.96 6.37
N SER A 60 16.29 3.98 5.28
CA SER A 60 16.79 4.22 3.94
C SER A 60 17.42 5.60 3.78
N LEU A 61 16.75 6.64 4.28
CA LEU A 61 17.24 8.01 4.19
C LEU A 61 18.41 8.27 5.14
N ALA A 62 18.37 7.75 6.37
CA ALA A 62 19.45 7.88 7.33
C ALA A 62 20.76 7.24 6.85
N GLN A 63 20.68 6.13 6.13
CA GLN A 63 21.83 5.39 5.59
C GLN A 63 22.34 5.91 4.23
N GLN A 64 21.65 6.87 3.62
CA GLN A 64 22.02 7.38 2.31
C GLN A 64 23.33 8.19 2.38
N LYS A 65 24.36 7.72 1.66
CA LYS A 65 25.65 8.41 1.59
C LYS A 65 25.51 9.77 0.89
N ALA A 66 26.20 10.80 1.44
CA ALA A 66 26.29 12.09 0.77
C ALA A 66 26.99 11.95 -0.59
N GLY A 67 26.38 12.49 -1.66
CA GLY A 67 26.94 12.41 -3.02
C GLY A 67 26.59 11.13 -3.80
N ALA A 68 25.76 10.25 -3.28
CA ALA A 68 25.26 9.12 -4.06
C ALA A 68 24.49 9.62 -5.30
N LYS A 69 24.84 9.11 -6.50
CA LYS A 69 24.10 9.44 -7.73
C LYS A 69 22.66 8.97 -7.58
N THR A 70 21.74 9.91 -7.52
CA THR A 70 20.32 9.63 -7.35
C THR A 70 19.69 9.57 -8.75
N TYR A 71 19.24 8.39 -9.14
CA TYR A 71 18.51 8.18 -10.42
C TYR A 71 17.03 8.53 -10.30
N VAL A 72 16.71 9.61 -9.55
CA VAL A 72 15.30 10.01 -9.29
C VAL A 72 14.52 10.20 -10.59
N GLY A 73 15.12 10.81 -11.61
CA GLY A 73 14.46 11.02 -12.89
C GLY A 73 14.04 9.71 -13.58
N SER A 74 14.95 8.72 -13.64
CA SER A 74 14.64 7.42 -14.24
C SER A 74 13.56 6.68 -13.44
N ILE A 75 13.62 6.73 -12.10
CA ILE A 75 12.62 6.10 -11.24
C ILE A 75 11.26 6.74 -11.44
N LEU A 76 11.21 8.07 -11.53
CA LEU A 76 9.97 8.82 -11.75
C LEU A 76 9.33 8.47 -13.10
N VAL A 77 10.13 8.40 -14.18
CA VAL A 77 9.64 8.01 -15.51
C VAL A 77 9.08 6.59 -15.51
N VAL A 78 9.80 5.63 -14.93
CA VAL A 78 9.33 4.23 -14.83
C VAL A 78 8.05 4.14 -13.99
N TYR A 79 7.97 4.89 -12.90
CA TYR A 79 6.77 4.94 -12.06
C TYR A 79 5.56 5.49 -12.82
N LEU A 80 5.72 6.61 -13.53
CA LEU A 80 4.64 7.21 -14.32
C LEU A 80 4.18 6.27 -15.43
N LEU A 81 5.12 5.63 -16.15
CA LEU A 81 4.80 4.66 -17.18
C LEU A 81 4.06 3.44 -16.62
N ALA A 82 4.51 2.90 -15.49
CA ALA A 82 3.85 1.77 -14.84
C ALA A 82 2.44 2.13 -14.37
N THR A 83 2.25 3.32 -13.79
CA THR A 83 0.94 3.81 -13.36
C THR A 83 0.01 4.02 -14.55
N PHE A 84 0.51 4.59 -15.64
CA PHE A 84 -0.27 4.77 -16.87
C PHE A 84 -0.70 3.42 -17.47
N LEU A 85 0.23 2.46 -17.57
CA LEU A 85 -0.09 1.12 -18.06
C LEU A 85 -1.11 0.40 -17.16
N ALA A 86 -0.98 0.52 -15.84
CA ALA A 86 -1.94 -0.03 -14.91
C ALA A 86 -3.34 0.58 -15.08
N ALA A 87 -3.42 1.90 -15.29
CA ALA A 87 -4.67 2.59 -15.57
C ALA A 87 -5.32 2.12 -16.89
N VAL A 88 -4.53 1.96 -17.96
CA VAL A 88 -5.00 1.43 -19.25
C VAL A 88 -5.55 0.01 -19.08
N VAL A 89 -4.83 -0.86 -18.36
CA VAL A 89 -5.28 -2.23 -18.09
C VAL A 89 -6.58 -2.24 -17.27
N ALA A 90 -6.68 -1.40 -16.24
CA ALA A 90 -7.86 -1.31 -15.40
C ALA A 90 -9.10 -0.84 -16.19
N VAL A 91 -8.93 0.19 -17.04
CA VAL A 91 -10.01 0.72 -17.89
C VAL A 91 -10.43 -0.33 -18.92
N THR A 92 -9.48 -0.99 -19.60
CA THR A 92 -9.80 -2.04 -20.59
C THR A 92 -10.49 -3.23 -19.94
N ALA A 93 -10.03 -3.67 -18.77
CA ALA A 93 -10.67 -4.73 -18.00
C ALA A 93 -12.12 -4.37 -17.59
N SER A 94 -12.34 -3.12 -17.17
CA SER A 94 -13.67 -2.62 -16.82
C SER A 94 -14.64 -2.61 -18.01
N TYR A 95 -14.14 -2.31 -19.21
CA TYR A 95 -14.97 -2.38 -20.43
C TYR A 95 -15.26 -3.83 -20.87
N LEU A 96 -14.30 -4.75 -20.70
CA LEU A 96 -14.46 -6.15 -21.06
C LEU A 96 -15.35 -6.92 -20.06
N PHE A 97 -15.31 -6.54 -18.80
CA PHE A 97 -16.04 -7.16 -17.72
C PHE A 97 -16.88 -6.13 -16.95
N PRO A 98 -17.97 -5.61 -17.54
CA PRO A 98 -18.77 -4.60 -16.88
C PRO A 98 -19.50 -5.22 -15.66
N VAL A 99 -19.04 -4.85 -14.47
CA VAL A 99 -19.69 -5.22 -13.21
C VAL A 99 -20.62 -4.09 -12.79
N LYS A 100 -21.92 -4.38 -12.65
CA LYS A 100 -22.88 -3.42 -12.06
C LYS A 100 -22.71 -3.46 -10.54
N ILE A 101 -21.96 -2.51 -10.01
CA ILE A 101 -21.86 -2.32 -8.56
C ILE A 101 -23.08 -1.51 -8.15
N VAL A 102 -23.99 -2.14 -7.41
CA VAL A 102 -25.05 -1.42 -6.71
C VAL A 102 -24.39 -0.77 -5.49
N LEU A 103 -24.05 0.49 -5.61
CA LEU A 103 -23.61 1.30 -4.49
C LEU A 103 -24.87 1.50 -3.61
N GLU A 104 -25.00 0.72 -2.54
CA GLU A 104 -25.85 1.15 -1.43
C GLU A 104 -25.32 2.52 -1.02
N ALA A 105 -26.18 3.53 -1.10
CA ALA A 105 -25.81 4.90 -0.81
C ALA A 105 -25.17 4.95 0.59
N ALA A 106 -23.85 5.04 0.62
CA ALA A 106 -23.13 5.28 1.85
C ALA A 106 -23.67 6.58 2.42
N GLN A 107 -24.24 6.52 3.62
CA GLN A 107 -24.92 7.65 4.29
C GLN A 107 -23.97 8.82 4.60
N GLU A 108 -22.69 8.70 4.24
CA GLU A 108 -21.72 9.78 4.26
C GLU A 108 -21.05 9.87 2.88
N ALA A 109 -21.79 10.36 1.89
CA ALA A 109 -21.16 10.86 0.70
C ALA A 109 -20.34 12.10 1.11
N GLN A 110 -19.06 11.91 1.40
CA GLN A 110 -18.13 13.02 1.36
C GLN A 110 -18.31 13.68 0.00
N ALA A 111 -18.84 14.89 0.00
CA ALA A 111 -19.08 15.64 -1.22
C ALA A 111 -17.79 15.61 -2.04
N ALA A 112 -17.87 15.08 -3.26
CA ALA A 112 -16.72 15.06 -4.14
C ALA A 112 -16.18 16.49 -4.24
N PRO A 113 -14.85 16.71 -4.09
CA PRO A 113 -14.30 18.04 -4.15
C PRO A 113 -14.67 18.69 -5.50
N THR A 114 -15.34 19.81 -5.44
CA THR A 114 -15.88 20.50 -6.62
C THR A 114 -14.85 21.37 -7.31
N GLN A 115 -13.76 21.71 -6.60
CA GLN A 115 -12.70 22.57 -7.09
C GLN A 115 -11.32 21.96 -6.83
N LEU A 116 -10.38 22.27 -7.72
CA LEU A 116 -8.98 21.85 -7.58
C LEU A 116 -8.34 22.40 -6.30
N SER A 117 -8.76 23.58 -5.84
CA SER A 117 -8.36 24.19 -4.56
C SER A 117 -8.70 23.31 -3.36
N ASP A 118 -9.88 22.67 -3.37
CA ASP A 118 -10.32 21.80 -2.28
C ASP A 118 -9.47 20.54 -2.21
N VAL A 119 -9.14 19.98 -3.39
CA VAL A 119 -8.24 18.83 -3.49
C VAL A 119 -6.86 19.17 -2.95
N LEU A 120 -6.29 20.32 -3.37
CA LEU A 120 -4.98 20.76 -2.89
C LEU A 120 -4.98 21.03 -1.38
N SER A 121 -6.00 21.68 -0.86
CA SER A 121 -6.14 21.94 0.57
C SER A 121 -6.21 20.64 1.37
N ASN A 122 -7.02 19.68 0.91
CA ASN A 122 -7.16 18.38 1.54
C ASN A 122 -5.83 17.59 1.52
N VAL A 123 -5.11 17.63 0.40
CA VAL A 123 -3.79 16.99 0.29
C VAL A 123 -2.80 17.64 1.25
N LEU A 124 -2.71 18.98 1.29
CA LEU A 124 -1.78 19.69 2.16
C LEU A 124 -2.07 19.46 3.65
N THR A 125 -3.34 19.46 4.05
CA THR A 125 -3.74 19.16 5.43
C THR A 125 -3.46 17.71 5.79
N SER A 126 -3.67 16.78 4.85
CA SER A 126 -3.36 15.36 5.03
C SER A 126 -1.86 15.09 5.22
N VAL A 127 -0.98 15.88 4.58
CA VAL A 127 0.48 15.74 4.73
C VAL A 127 0.92 16.04 6.16
N VAL A 128 0.35 17.08 6.80
CA VAL A 128 0.76 17.57 8.13
C VAL A 128 -0.01 16.91 9.28
N GLN A 129 -0.82 15.92 9.00
CA GLN A 129 -1.53 15.14 10.00
C GLN A 129 -0.57 14.56 11.05
N ASN A 130 -1.06 14.36 12.28
CA ASN A 130 -0.29 13.71 13.34
C ASN A 130 0.28 12.36 12.87
N PRO A 131 1.60 12.11 13.00
CA PRO A 131 2.24 10.91 12.47
C PRO A 131 1.67 9.60 13.05
N ILE A 132 1.27 9.60 14.33
CA ILE A 132 0.68 8.41 14.96
C ILE A 132 -0.73 8.16 14.40
N GLN A 133 -1.52 9.21 14.25
CA GLN A 133 -2.85 9.12 13.67
C GLN A 133 -2.78 8.67 12.20
N ALA A 134 -1.84 9.22 11.45
CA ALA A 134 -1.57 8.81 10.06
C ALA A 134 -1.24 7.32 9.92
N MET A 135 -0.49 6.76 10.86
CA MET A 135 -0.19 5.32 10.88
C MET A 135 -1.43 4.48 11.20
N ILE A 136 -2.28 4.93 12.12
CA ILE A 136 -3.52 4.24 12.50
C ILE A 136 -4.51 4.24 11.32
N GLU A 137 -4.66 5.38 10.65
CA GLU A 137 -5.59 5.55 9.53
C GLU A 137 -5.04 5.04 8.19
N GLY A 138 -3.75 4.69 8.12
CA GLY A 138 -3.08 4.29 6.89
C GLY A 138 -2.90 5.45 5.90
N ASN A 139 -2.79 6.68 6.38
CA ASN A 139 -2.47 7.85 5.56
C ASN A 139 -0.99 7.86 5.18
N TYR A 140 -0.66 7.13 4.12
CA TYR A 140 0.73 6.98 3.67
C TYR A 140 1.40 8.28 3.27
N LEU A 141 0.65 9.31 2.85
CA LEU A 141 1.21 10.60 2.48
C LEU A 141 1.85 11.29 3.69
N SER A 142 1.14 11.33 4.81
CA SER A 142 1.65 11.86 6.08
C SER A 142 2.80 10.99 6.63
N VAL A 143 2.65 9.65 6.55
CA VAL A 143 3.70 8.70 6.95
C VAL A 143 5.00 8.96 6.18
N LEU A 144 4.93 9.15 4.86
CA LEU A 144 6.07 9.48 3.99
C LEU A 144 6.70 10.82 4.38
N PHE A 145 5.89 11.83 4.62
CA PHE A 145 6.37 13.16 5.00
C PHE A 145 7.17 13.11 6.31
N TRP A 146 6.58 12.59 7.39
CA TRP A 146 7.23 12.53 8.70
C TRP A 146 8.45 11.60 8.71
N SER A 147 8.37 10.44 8.06
CA SER A 147 9.51 9.53 7.96
C SER A 147 10.68 10.15 7.18
N SER A 148 10.38 10.96 6.16
CA SER A 148 11.39 11.68 5.40
C SER A 148 12.06 12.75 6.23
N LEU A 149 11.30 13.55 6.99
CA LEU A 149 11.86 14.58 7.87
C LEU A 149 12.79 13.96 8.93
N ILE A 150 12.34 12.90 9.60
CA ILE A 150 13.13 12.21 10.62
C ILE A 150 14.38 11.57 10.00
N GLY A 151 14.23 10.89 8.86
CA GLY A 151 15.34 10.23 8.17
C GLY A 151 16.42 11.21 7.71
N ILE A 152 16.04 12.38 7.20
CA ILE A 152 16.97 13.45 6.81
C ILE A 152 17.65 14.04 8.06
N GLY A 153 16.90 14.28 9.14
CA GLY A 153 17.45 14.78 10.40
C GLY A 153 18.51 13.83 10.99
N LEU A 154 18.23 12.53 11.02
CA LEU A 154 19.18 11.52 11.49
C LEU A 154 20.44 11.44 10.61
N ARG A 155 20.28 11.57 9.29
CA ARG A 155 21.42 11.61 8.37
C ARG A 155 22.34 12.79 8.66
N GLN A 156 21.79 13.98 8.89
CA GLN A 156 22.59 15.17 9.20
C GLN A 156 23.33 15.04 10.52
N SER A 157 22.70 14.44 11.53
CA SER A 157 23.33 14.18 12.83
C SER A 157 24.51 13.20 12.71
N SER A 158 24.40 12.17 11.87
CA SER A 158 25.49 11.18 11.69
C SER A 158 26.68 11.71 10.88
N VAL A 159 26.54 12.81 10.15
CA VAL A 159 27.63 13.47 9.40
C VAL A 159 28.37 14.48 10.28
N ALA A 160 27.73 14.94 11.36
CA ALA A 160 28.30 15.94 12.29
C ALA A 160 29.16 15.32 13.41
N THR A 161 29.19 13.97 13.52
CA THR A 161 30.03 13.21 14.47
C THR A 161 31.18 12.55 13.73
#